data_1783e2509a5a2106bc9802e0de86e864
#
_entry.id   1783e2509a5a2106bc9802e0de86e864
#
_cell.length_a   1.000
_cell.length_b   1.000
_cell.length_c   1.000
_cell.angle_alpha   90.00
_cell.angle_beta   90.00
_cell.angle_gamma   90.00
#
_symmetry.space_group_name_H-M   'P 1'
#
loop_
_entity.id
_entity.type
_entity.pdbx_description
1 polymer ?
#
loop_
_entity_poly.entity_id
_entity_poly.type
_entity_poly.pdbx_seq_one_letter_code
_entity_poly.pdbx_strand_id
1 'polypeptide(L)'
;MINNTPLSHIKELAEYIALQYKEKLTPVDKIAEDEGLELFYDGYESGTFDGMTVYLNRKFYVHLNVDSGNKQDSTRGRFTLAHELGHYFIDAHRVGLQKGILVPHSSKTNKKQFDTIEREADYFASCLLMPESRFQNEIFRKKFNYDLIQNLATQYNVSITACAFRFAQIGNHP
;
A
#
# COMPACT_ATOMS: atom_id res chain seq x y z
N MET A 1 6.88 1.49 -22.92
CA MET A 1 6.06 2.35 -22.02
C MET A 1 5.21 1.43 -21.18
N ILE A 2 5.12 1.66 -19.88
CA ILE A 2 4.21 0.94 -19.00
C ILE A 2 2.85 1.63 -19.12
N ASN A 3 1.81 0.86 -19.42
CA ASN A 3 0.45 1.40 -19.49
C ASN A 3 -0.07 1.62 -18.07
N ASN A 4 -0.77 2.74 -17.85
CA ASN A 4 -1.42 3.01 -16.59
C ASN A 4 -2.53 1.98 -16.32
N THR A 5 -2.62 1.51 -15.08
CA THR A 5 -3.69 0.63 -14.66
C THR A 5 -4.89 1.47 -14.21
N PRO A 6 -6.12 1.23 -14.72
CA PRO A 6 -7.29 1.95 -14.26
C PRO A 6 -7.48 1.83 -12.73
N LEU A 7 -7.76 2.94 -12.05
CA LEU A 7 -7.94 2.96 -10.59
C LEU A 7 -9.05 2.02 -10.11
N SER A 8 -10.10 1.80 -10.93
CA SER A 8 -11.15 0.82 -10.63
C SER A 8 -10.59 -0.61 -10.52
N HIS A 9 -9.69 -1.00 -11.43
CA HIS A 9 -9.06 -2.33 -11.39
C HIS A 9 -8.12 -2.47 -10.19
N ILE A 10 -7.37 -1.40 -9.85
CA ILE A 10 -6.50 -1.40 -8.66
C ILE A 10 -7.34 -1.58 -7.40
N LYS A 11 -8.47 -0.86 -7.29
CA LYS A 11 -9.40 -0.99 -6.18
C LYS A 11 -9.96 -2.42 -6.08
N GLU A 12 -10.47 -2.96 -7.17
CA GLU A 12 -11.02 -4.31 -7.23
C GLU A 12 -9.98 -5.37 -6.84
N LEU A 13 -8.76 -5.24 -7.31
CA LEU A 13 -7.64 -6.13 -6.98
C LEU A 13 -7.30 -6.08 -5.49
N ALA A 14 -7.11 -4.88 -4.93
CA ALA A 14 -6.79 -4.69 -3.52
C ALA A 14 -7.92 -5.20 -2.60
N GLU A 15 -9.18 -4.92 -2.96
CA GLU A 15 -10.37 -5.41 -2.27
C GLU A 15 -10.44 -6.93 -2.29
N TYR A 16 -10.25 -7.54 -3.46
CA TYR A 16 -10.22 -8.99 -3.62
C TYR A 16 -9.17 -9.63 -2.71
N ILE A 17 -7.95 -9.11 -2.68
CA ILE A 17 -6.87 -9.62 -1.83
C ILE A 17 -7.23 -9.47 -0.35
N ALA A 18 -7.65 -8.28 0.08
CA ALA A 18 -7.99 -8.03 1.47
C ALA A 18 -9.11 -8.94 2.00
N LEU A 19 -10.10 -9.27 1.15
CA LEU A 19 -11.25 -10.09 1.52
C LEU A 19 -10.95 -11.59 1.62
N GLN A 20 -9.78 -12.07 1.16
CA GLN A 20 -9.32 -13.43 1.42
C GLN A 20 -9.02 -13.65 2.91
N TYR A 21 -8.78 -12.58 3.66
CA TYR A 21 -8.45 -12.60 5.08
C TYR A 21 -9.64 -12.12 5.90
N LYS A 22 -9.98 -12.86 6.96
CA LYS A 22 -11.16 -12.58 7.80
C LYS A 22 -10.93 -11.46 8.80
N GLU A 23 -9.67 -11.18 9.10
CA GLU A 23 -9.25 -10.16 10.05
C GLU A 23 -9.69 -8.77 9.58
N LYS A 24 -10.17 -7.96 10.53
CA LYS A 24 -10.53 -6.57 10.25
C LYS A 24 -9.32 -5.76 9.80
N LEU A 25 -8.19 -5.99 10.46
CA LEU A 25 -6.90 -5.42 10.12
C LEU A 25 -6.23 -6.30 9.06
N THR A 26 -6.14 -5.81 7.83
CA THR A 26 -5.52 -6.55 6.73
C THR A 26 -4.09 -6.98 7.09
N PRO A 27 -3.76 -8.30 7.10
CA PRO A 27 -2.46 -8.81 7.57
C PRO A 27 -1.42 -8.75 6.45
N VAL A 28 -0.83 -7.57 6.20
CA VAL A 28 0.06 -7.32 5.04
C VAL A 28 1.30 -8.20 5.02
N ASP A 29 1.91 -8.51 6.17
CA ASP A 29 3.06 -9.42 6.25
C ASP A 29 2.67 -10.83 5.81
N LYS A 30 1.52 -11.32 6.30
CA LYS A 30 1.01 -12.63 5.91
C LYS A 30 0.66 -12.70 4.41
N ILE A 31 0.11 -11.63 3.84
CA ILE A 31 -0.13 -11.55 2.39
C ILE A 31 1.17 -11.73 1.63
N ALA A 32 2.24 -11.05 2.05
CA ALA A 32 3.55 -11.20 1.43
C ALA A 32 4.11 -12.62 1.56
N GLU A 33 3.98 -13.24 2.74
CA GLU A 33 4.38 -14.64 2.99
C GLU A 33 3.62 -15.62 2.12
N ASP A 34 2.30 -15.50 2.03
CA ASP A 34 1.42 -16.38 1.24
C ASP A 34 1.74 -16.29 -0.27
N GLU A 35 2.25 -15.12 -0.74
CA GLU A 35 2.74 -14.91 -2.11
C GLU A 35 4.21 -15.36 -2.31
N GLY A 36 4.87 -15.81 -1.26
CA GLY A 36 6.27 -16.25 -1.31
C GLY A 36 7.28 -15.11 -1.48
N LEU A 37 6.93 -13.90 -1.05
CA LEU A 37 7.84 -12.76 -1.00
C LEU A 37 8.77 -12.88 0.21
N GLU A 38 10.04 -12.55 0.02
CA GLU A 38 11.00 -12.50 1.12
C GLU A 38 11.06 -11.04 1.64
N LEU A 39 10.69 -10.85 2.91
CA LEU A 39 10.64 -9.54 3.58
C LEU A 39 11.91 -9.30 4.41
N PHE A 40 12.49 -8.09 4.27
CA PHE A 40 13.64 -7.63 5.03
C PHE A 40 13.31 -6.31 5.72
N TYR A 41 13.22 -6.33 7.04
CA TYR A 41 13.10 -5.16 7.89
C TYR A 41 14.49 -4.85 8.47
N ASP A 42 15.27 -4.01 7.77
CA ASP A 42 16.65 -3.71 8.09
C ASP A 42 16.96 -2.21 8.10
N GLY A 43 18.11 -1.84 8.67
CA GLY A 43 18.64 -0.48 8.64
C GLY A 43 19.38 -0.21 7.32
N TYR A 44 18.94 0.81 6.57
CA TYR A 44 19.55 1.22 5.29
C TYR A 44 19.93 2.69 5.28
N GLU A 45 20.21 3.27 6.40
CA GLU A 45 20.36 4.70 6.63
C GLU A 45 19.07 5.52 6.37
N SER A 46 18.78 6.44 7.28
CA SER A 46 17.61 7.30 7.17
C SER A 46 17.69 8.16 5.91
N GLY A 47 16.60 8.15 5.14
CA GLY A 47 16.48 9.00 3.96
C GLY A 47 17.01 8.40 2.66
N THR A 48 17.50 7.16 2.63
CA THR A 48 17.85 6.45 1.39
C THR A 48 16.58 6.05 0.62
N PHE A 49 15.70 5.26 1.25
CA PHE A 49 14.38 4.88 0.75
C PHE A 49 13.48 4.53 1.95
N ASP A 50 12.19 4.39 1.73
CA ASP A 50 11.23 3.88 2.72
C ASP A 50 11.01 2.37 2.53
N GLY A 51 10.61 1.95 1.35
CA GLY A 51 10.50 0.58 0.90
C GLY A 51 11.11 0.39 -0.49
N MET A 52 11.33 -0.86 -0.87
CA MET A 52 11.85 -1.19 -2.18
C MET A 52 11.50 -2.63 -2.57
N THR A 53 10.79 -2.82 -3.68
CA THR A 53 10.53 -4.14 -4.27
C THR A 53 11.55 -4.45 -5.35
N VAL A 54 12.25 -5.58 -5.21
CA VAL A 54 13.30 -6.03 -6.13
C VAL A 54 12.96 -7.40 -6.71
N TYR A 55 13.17 -7.56 -8.03
CA TYR A 55 13.11 -8.87 -8.68
C TYR A 55 14.53 -9.34 -9.03
N LEU A 56 14.96 -10.43 -8.41
CA LEU A 56 16.29 -11.00 -8.61
C LEU A 56 16.19 -12.54 -8.57
N ASN A 57 16.93 -13.23 -9.42
CA ASN A 57 17.01 -14.71 -9.46
C ASN A 57 15.61 -15.39 -9.48
N ARG A 58 14.66 -14.82 -10.22
CA ARG A 58 13.27 -15.29 -10.35
C ARG A 58 12.45 -15.21 -9.07
N LYS A 59 12.86 -14.41 -8.08
CA LYS A 59 12.14 -14.16 -6.85
C LYS A 59 11.95 -12.66 -6.62
N PHE A 60 10.91 -12.32 -5.89
CA PHE A 60 10.69 -10.98 -5.41
C PHE A 60 11.14 -10.85 -3.95
N TYR A 61 11.77 -9.73 -3.66
CA TYR A 61 12.26 -9.33 -2.35
C TYR A 61 11.68 -7.96 -2.02
N VAL A 62 11.27 -7.76 -0.78
CA VAL A 62 10.78 -6.47 -0.30
C VAL A 62 11.66 -6.02 0.87
N HIS A 63 12.31 -4.88 0.71
CA HIS A 63 13.12 -4.25 1.73
C HIS A 63 12.36 -3.10 2.36
N LEU A 64 12.35 -3.03 3.69
CA LEU A 64 11.68 -2.02 4.49
C LEU A 64 12.71 -1.37 5.40
N ASN A 65 12.94 -0.06 5.21
CA ASN A 65 13.98 0.66 5.94
C ASN A 65 13.51 1.08 7.34
N VAL A 66 13.97 0.35 8.35
CA VAL A 66 13.61 0.64 9.76
C VAL A 66 14.19 1.95 10.27
N ASP A 67 15.32 2.42 9.72
CA ASP A 67 15.92 3.71 10.07
C ASP A 67 15.09 4.90 9.58
N SER A 68 14.27 4.68 8.55
CA SER A 68 13.24 5.62 8.07
C SER A 68 11.90 5.50 8.82
N GLY A 69 11.82 4.65 9.86
CA GLY A 69 10.63 4.45 10.69
C GLY A 69 9.68 3.36 10.23
N ASN A 70 10.05 2.55 9.22
CA ASN A 70 9.23 1.49 8.68
C ASN A 70 9.40 0.18 9.49
N LYS A 71 9.10 0.25 10.79
CA LYS A 71 9.11 -0.93 11.67
C LYS A 71 7.91 -1.82 11.37
N GLN A 72 8.09 -3.13 11.53
CA GLN A 72 7.00 -4.09 11.44
C GLN A 72 5.84 -3.68 12.36
N ASP A 73 4.61 -3.87 11.90
CA ASP A 73 3.35 -3.51 12.59
C ASP A 73 3.17 -2.02 12.92
N SER A 74 4.14 -1.16 12.65
CA SER A 74 3.91 0.29 12.77
C SER A 74 2.99 0.77 11.64
N THR A 75 2.24 1.83 11.90
CA THR A 75 1.38 2.49 10.89
C THR A 75 2.14 2.82 9.60
N ARG A 76 3.39 3.31 9.73
CA ARG A 76 4.24 3.64 8.59
C ARG A 76 4.72 2.39 7.87
N GLY A 77 5.27 1.40 8.60
CA GLY A 77 5.77 0.16 8.01
C GLY A 77 4.68 -0.62 7.28
N ARG A 78 3.48 -0.68 7.86
CA ARG A 78 2.32 -1.30 7.21
C ARG A 78 1.92 -0.62 5.90
N PHE A 79 1.92 0.74 5.88
CA PHE A 79 1.62 1.47 4.65
C PHE A 79 2.70 1.25 3.61
N THR A 80 3.97 1.31 4.00
CA THR A 80 5.10 1.08 3.10
C THR A 80 5.07 -0.35 2.54
N LEU A 81 4.85 -1.38 3.37
CA LEU A 81 4.70 -2.75 2.87
C LEU A 81 3.51 -2.89 1.91
N ALA A 82 2.36 -2.31 2.25
CA ALA A 82 1.19 -2.33 1.36
C ALA A 82 1.45 -1.64 0.02
N HIS A 83 2.24 -0.56 0.01
CA HIS A 83 2.69 0.13 -1.20
C HIS A 83 3.61 -0.78 -2.04
N GLU A 84 4.58 -1.44 -1.42
CA GLU A 84 5.47 -2.38 -2.10
C GLU A 84 4.70 -3.60 -2.65
N LEU A 85 3.69 -4.08 -1.93
CA LEU A 85 2.75 -5.08 -2.44
C LEU A 85 1.98 -4.55 -3.66
N GLY A 86 1.69 -3.26 -3.74
CA GLY A 86 1.12 -2.63 -4.94
C GLY A 86 2.03 -2.82 -6.16
N HIS A 87 3.34 -2.62 -6.03
CA HIS A 87 4.29 -2.88 -7.11
C HIS A 87 4.38 -4.38 -7.49
N TYR A 88 4.11 -5.27 -6.57
CA TYR A 88 4.06 -6.71 -6.84
C TYR A 88 2.75 -7.14 -7.50
N PHE A 89 1.58 -6.69 -7.01
CA PHE A 89 0.28 -7.17 -7.47
C PHE A 89 -0.22 -6.47 -8.74
N ILE A 90 0.14 -5.21 -8.97
CA ILE A 90 -0.23 -4.51 -10.20
C ILE A 90 0.60 -5.06 -11.36
N ASP A 91 -0.04 -5.77 -12.29
CA ASP A 91 0.65 -6.51 -13.36
C ASP A 91 1.62 -5.65 -14.17
N ALA A 92 1.24 -4.41 -14.48
CA ALA A 92 2.10 -3.49 -15.23
C ALA A 92 3.41 -3.19 -14.47
N HIS A 93 3.34 -3.02 -13.14
CA HIS A 93 4.51 -2.78 -12.29
C HIS A 93 5.36 -4.05 -12.17
N ARG A 94 4.73 -5.17 -11.84
CA ARG A 94 5.39 -6.48 -11.69
C ARG A 94 6.17 -6.87 -12.94
N VAL A 95 5.53 -6.80 -14.10
CA VAL A 95 6.18 -7.08 -15.38
C VAL A 95 7.30 -6.09 -15.69
N GLY A 96 7.10 -4.82 -15.33
CA GLY A 96 8.12 -3.77 -15.45
C GLY A 96 9.38 -4.09 -14.64
N LEU A 97 9.23 -4.51 -13.38
CA LEU A 97 10.32 -4.96 -12.51
C LEU A 97 11.02 -6.21 -13.06
N GLN A 98 10.26 -7.22 -13.50
CA GLN A 98 10.79 -8.45 -14.06
C GLN A 98 11.62 -8.23 -15.33
N LYS A 99 11.25 -7.25 -16.14
CA LYS A 99 11.95 -6.89 -17.40
C LYS A 99 13.05 -5.86 -17.22
N GLY A 100 13.26 -5.35 -15.99
CA GLY A 100 14.22 -4.28 -15.72
C GLY A 100 13.85 -2.93 -16.38
N ILE A 101 12.57 -2.76 -16.77
CA ILE A 101 12.03 -1.50 -17.29
C ILE A 101 11.74 -0.54 -16.15
N LEU A 102 11.23 -1.08 -15.03
CA LEU A 102 11.19 -0.40 -13.75
C LEU A 102 12.45 -0.74 -12.97
N VAL A 103 13.18 0.29 -12.59
CA VAL A 103 14.31 0.13 -11.68
C VAL A 103 13.72 0.10 -10.26
N PRO A 104 14.22 -0.76 -9.34
CA PRO A 104 13.80 -0.72 -7.94
C PRO A 104 13.96 0.70 -7.41
N HIS A 105 12.88 1.27 -6.91
CA HIS A 105 12.85 2.67 -6.50
C HIS A 105 13.36 2.84 -5.08
N SER A 106 14.28 3.77 -4.92
CA SER A 106 14.25 4.60 -3.73
C SER A 106 13.17 5.66 -3.94
N SER A 107 12.20 5.75 -3.09
CA SER A 107 11.01 6.63 -3.16
C SER A 107 11.30 8.14 -3.34
N LYS A 108 12.46 8.53 -3.82
CA LYS A 108 12.94 9.92 -3.91
C LYS A 108 13.39 10.41 -5.28
N THR A 109 13.46 9.60 -6.33
CA THR A 109 14.09 10.03 -7.59
C THR A 109 13.21 9.93 -8.83
N ASN A 110 13.02 11.07 -9.46
CA ASN A 110 12.53 11.35 -10.82
C ASN A 110 11.03 11.52 -11.08
N LYS A 111 10.64 12.80 -11.12
CA LYS A 111 9.33 13.38 -10.81
C LYS A 111 8.16 13.27 -11.80
N LYS A 112 8.21 12.73 -13.01
CA LYS A 112 7.03 12.82 -13.89
C LYS A 112 6.46 11.49 -14.42
N GLN A 113 7.27 10.54 -14.76
CA GLN A 113 6.79 9.21 -15.19
C GLN A 113 6.54 8.30 -13.96
N PHE A 114 7.25 8.59 -12.89
CA PHE A 114 7.14 7.97 -11.57
C PHE A 114 5.85 8.32 -10.84
N ASP A 115 5.36 9.55 -10.99
CA ASP A 115 4.15 10.02 -10.29
C ASP A 115 2.92 9.13 -10.51
N THR A 116 2.79 8.48 -11.66
CA THR A 116 1.62 7.63 -11.92
C THR A 116 1.77 6.25 -11.27
N ILE A 117 2.93 5.62 -11.43
CA ILE A 117 3.23 4.28 -10.87
C ILE A 117 3.18 4.34 -9.35
N GLU A 118 3.79 5.36 -8.75
CA GLU A 118 3.76 5.58 -7.31
C GLU A 118 2.33 5.87 -6.80
N ARG A 119 1.56 6.68 -7.52
CA ARG A 119 0.14 6.93 -7.19
C ARG A 119 -0.72 5.68 -7.29
N GLU A 120 -0.46 4.81 -8.26
CA GLU A 120 -1.13 3.52 -8.40
C GLU A 120 -0.81 2.63 -7.20
N ALA A 121 0.46 2.57 -6.77
CA ALA A 121 0.88 1.81 -5.59
C ALA A 121 0.33 2.41 -4.28
N ASP A 122 0.34 3.73 -4.11
CA ASP A 122 -0.29 4.42 -2.97
C ASP A 122 -1.80 4.16 -2.91
N TYR A 123 -2.47 4.21 -4.06
CA TYR A 123 -3.90 3.93 -4.14
C TYR A 123 -4.21 2.47 -3.81
N PHE A 124 -3.41 1.53 -4.32
CA PHE A 124 -3.49 0.12 -3.94
C PHE A 124 -3.34 -0.07 -2.43
N ALA A 125 -2.29 0.53 -1.83
CA ALA A 125 -2.04 0.47 -0.39
C ALA A 125 -3.24 0.98 0.42
N SER A 126 -3.79 2.12 0.03
CA SER A 126 -4.98 2.70 0.67
C SER A 126 -6.19 1.76 0.59
N CYS A 127 -6.42 1.14 -0.57
CA CYS A 127 -7.52 0.20 -0.78
C CYS A 127 -7.31 -1.11 -0.01
N LEU A 128 -6.08 -1.63 0.02
CA LEU A 128 -5.73 -2.87 0.72
C LEU A 128 -5.88 -2.74 2.24
N LEU A 129 -5.38 -1.64 2.80
CA LEU A 129 -5.43 -1.39 4.24
C LEU A 129 -6.82 -1.01 4.73
N MET A 130 -7.60 -0.32 3.90
CA MET A 130 -8.96 0.14 4.19
C MET A 130 -9.92 -0.28 3.09
N PRO A 131 -10.27 -1.59 3.00
CA PRO A 131 -11.18 -2.11 1.98
C PRO A 131 -12.52 -1.40 2.02
N GLU A 132 -13.04 -1.00 0.84
CA GLU A 132 -14.23 -0.16 0.75
C GLU A 132 -15.44 -0.80 1.43
N SER A 133 -15.66 -2.10 1.21
CA SER A 133 -16.78 -2.83 1.80
C SER A 133 -16.77 -2.81 3.33
N ARG A 134 -15.58 -2.95 3.95
CA ARG A 134 -15.43 -2.87 5.42
C ARG A 134 -15.53 -1.43 5.90
N PHE A 135 -14.90 -0.50 5.20
CA PHE A 135 -14.85 0.91 5.59
C PHE A 135 -16.23 1.58 5.48
N GLN A 136 -17.00 1.28 4.43
CA GLN A 136 -18.38 1.79 4.26
C GLN A 136 -19.28 1.40 5.43
N ASN A 137 -19.19 0.17 5.92
CA ASN A 137 -19.96 -0.28 7.06
C ASN A 137 -19.66 0.54 8.32
N GLU A 138 -18.41 0.96 8.51
CA GLU A 138 -17.98 1.74 9.65
C GLU A 138 -18.44 3.22 9.58
N ILE A 139 -18.57 3.78 8.39
CA ILE A 139 -18.93 5.19 8.19
C ILE A 139 -20.43 5.39 7.90
N PHE A 140 -21.18 4.30 7.69
CA PHE A 140 -22.59 4.36 7.34
C PHE A 140 -23.39 5.18 8.36
N ARG A 141 -24.08 6.23 7.88
CA ARG A 141 -24.87 7.19 8.68
C ARG A 141 -24.08 7.95 9.77
N LYS A 142 -22.75 7.92 9.74
CA LYS A 142 -21.94 8.71 10.65
C LYS A 142 -21.61 10.06 10.03
N LYS A 143 -21.72 11.14 10.81
CA LYS A 143 -21.28 12.47 10.37
C LYS A 143 -19.76 12.55 10.45
N PHE A 144 -19.14 13.17 9.46
CA PHE A 144 -17.71 13.47 9.48
C PHE A 144 -17.37 14.35 10.69
N ASN A 145 -16.42 13.90 11.48
CA ASN A 145 -15.76 14.67 12.53
C ASN A 145 -14.39 14.08 12.83
N TYR A 146 -13.57 14.84 13.56
CA TYR A 146 -12.20 14.43 13.87
C TYR A 146 -12.13 13.12 14.66
N ASP A 147 -12.99 12.95 15.66
CA ASP A 147 -13.00 11.76 16.52
C ASP A 147 -13.32 10.49 15.73
N LEU A 148 -14.23 10.58 14.77
CA LEU A 148 -14.53 9.46 13.86
C LEU A 148 -13.30 9.06 13.06
N ILE A 149 -12.61 10.03 12.45
CA ILE A 149 -11.40 9.76 11.66
C ILE A 149 -10.29 9.20 12.54
N GLN A 150 -10.07 9.74 13.72
CA GLN A 150 -9.07 9.24 14.67
C GLN A 150 -9.37 7.80 15.11
N ASN A 151 -10.62 7.48 15.42
CA ASN A 151 -11.05 6.13 15.78
C ASN A 151 -10.85 5.14 14.63
N LEU A 152 -11.24 5.52 13.41
CA LEU A 152 -11.03 4.68 12.22
C LEU A 152 -9.54 4.47 11.92
N ALA A 153 -8.74 5.54 12.02
CA ALA A 153 -7.29 5.44 11.82
C ALA A 153 -6.66 4.44 12.80
N THR A 154 -7.07 4.48 14.05
CA THR A 154 -6.64 3.51 15.09
C THR A 154 -7.10 2.09 14.75
N GLN A 155 -8.37 1.91 14.35
CA GLN A 155 -8.93 0.59 14.03
C GLN A 155 -8.25 -0.10 12.84
N TYR A 156 -7.87 0.68 11.82
CA TYR A 156 -7.20 0.17 10.61
C TYR A 156 -5.67 0.25 10.70
N ASN A 157 -5.14 0.76 11.82
CA ASN A 157 -3.70 1.02 12.02
C ASN A 157 -3.10 1.77 10.82
N VAL A 158 -3.69 2.91 10.48
CA VAL A 158 -3.26 3.83 9.42
C VAL A 158 -3.10 5.24 9.96
N SER A 159 -2.42 6.13 9.22
CA SER A 159 -2.34 7.53 9.64
C SER A 159 -3.69 8.23 9.55
N ILE A 160 -3.91 9.24 10.40
CA ILE A 160 -5.11 10.09 10.36
C ILE A 160 -5.30 10.68 8.96
N THR A 161 -4.21 11.12 8.33
CA THR A 161 -4.22 11.67 6.97
C THR A 161 -4.70 10.64 5.95
N ALA A 162 -4.13 9.42 5.95
CA ALA A 162 -4.55 8.35 5.04
C ALA A 162 -6.03 7.98 5.25
N CYS A 163 -6.47 7.91 6.51
CA CYS A 163 -7.86 7.63 6.86
C CYS A 163 -8.81 8.74 6.36
N ALA A 164 -8.44 10.01 6.53
CA ALA A 164 -9.24 11.14 6.06
C ALA A 164 -9.36 11.15 4.52
N PHE A 165 -8.29 10.89 3.80
CA PHE A 165 -8.32 10.75 2.34
C PHE A 165 -9.21 9.59 1.91
N ARG A 166 -9.09 8.42 2.56
CA ARG A 166 -9.94 7.27 2.25
C ARG A 166 -11.41 7.55 2.53
N PHE A 167 -11.71 8.22 3.64
CA PHE A 167 -13.06 8.67 3.96
C PHE A 167 -13.64 9.57 2.86
N ALA A 168 -12.86 10.54 2.38
CA ALA A 168 -13.28 11.44 1.29
C ALA A 168 -13.48 10.70 -0.04
N GLN A 169 -12.67 9.68 -0.34
CA GLN A 169 -12.80 8.87 -1.55
C GLN A 169 -14.04 7.97 -1.56
N ILE A 170 -14.39 7.39 -0.42
CA ILE A 170 -15.51 6.44 -0.28
C ILE A 170 -16.81 7.17 0.06
N GLY A 171 -16.73 8.23 0.84
CA GLY A 171 -17.88 8.97 1.32
C GLY A 171 -18.53 9.77 0.21
N ASN A 172 -19.84 9.54 -0.04
CA ASN A 172 -20.70 10.48 -0.75
C ASN A 172 -21.01 11.67 0.17
N HIS A 173 -19.97 12.37 0.61
CA HIS A 173 -20.16 13.57 1.42
C HIS A 173 -19.98 14.79 0.53
N PRO A 174 -20.94 15.72 0.55
CA PRO A 174 -20.82 16.98 -0.15
C PRO A 174 -19.69 17.81 0.40
#